data_2cae01c75de2b8458483dbeb5c7b5784
#
_entry.id   2cae01c75de2b8458483dbeb5c7b5784
#
_cell.length_a   1.000
_cell.length_b   1.000
_cell.length_c   1.000
_cell.angle_alpha   90.00
_cell.angle_beta   90.00
_cell.angle_gamma   90.00
#
_symmetry.space_group_name_H-M   'P 1'
#
loop_
_entity.id
_entity.type
_entity.pdbx_description
1 polymer ?
#
loop_
_entity_poly.entity_id
_entity_poly.type
_entity_poly.pdbx_seq_one_letter_code
_entity_poly.pdbx_strand_id
1 'polypeptide(L)'
;MKTRRNSEITGLIVGVMITVAGVLLILLPFLAHLDMMRGGYALQFVGLFFVLVGLVTAGIFGQRAARLNSIFSGEKLLAHWVYDPAQVERQAQRDRHGTKKANRALFLVIAGFMLACIILFATYGYTSGQGDSMPWFIGGMVGVLLLVAAAAFGMPYVQYRRAVRSTGEAVIAANGLYINGALHVWNAPLAALDGVSLVEDGAEARLVFGLRYRTGIGATEAYTVEVPVPPGQEEAARRVEEHFRQSNLLLWPPR
;
A
#
# COMPACT_ATOMS: atom_id res chain seq x y z
N MET A 1 5.31 -19.32 20.76
CA MET A 1 4.96 -18.30 19.73
C MET A 1 3.74 -18.80 18.97
N LYS A 2 2.60 -18.12 19.07
CA LYS A 2 1.43 -18.43 18.24
C LYS A 2 1.81 -18.24 16.77
N THR A 3 1.56 -19.19 15.92
CA THR A 3 1.79 -19.11 14.46
C THR A 3 1.03 -17.92 13.91
N ARG A 4 1.74 -16.83 13.72
CA ARG A 4 1.17 -15.57 13.24
C ARG A 4 0.90 -15.70 11.76
N ARG A 5 -0.36 -15.58 11.35
CA ARG A 5 -0.77 -15.63 9.95
C ARG A 5 -0.14 -14.43 9.22
N ASN A 6 0.78 -14.69 8.31
CA ASN A 6 1.42 -13.64 7.52
C ASN A 6 0.35 -12.96 6.64
N SER A 7 0.00 -11.71 6.96
CA SER A 7 -1.05 -10.96 6.28
C SER A 7 -0.73 -10.69 4.80
N GLU A 8 0.55 -10.68 4.43
CA GLU A 8 1.01 -10.43 3.06
C GLU A 8 0.72 -11.62 2.14
N ILE A 9 0.56 -12.84 2.68
CA ILE A 9 0.18 -14.03 1.90
C ILE A 9 -1.19 -13.83 1.22
N THR A 10 -2.11 -13.11 1.85
CA THR A 10 -3.42 -12.83 1.22
C THR A 10 -3.25 -12.01 -0.06
N GLY A 11 -2.38 -11.00 -0.05
CA GLY A 11 -2.06 -10.21 -1.25
C GLY A 11 -1.40 -11.05 -2.35
N LEU A 12 -0.51 -11.97 -1.96
CA LEU A 12 0.11 -12.93 -2.90
C LEU A 12 -0.95 -13.82 -3.56
N ILE A 13 -1.88 -14.39 -2.77
CA ILE A 13 -2.96 -15.23 -3.29
C ILE A 13 -3.83 -14.42 -4.27
N VAL A 14 -4.21 -13.18 -3.92
CA VAL A 14 -4.98 -12.31 -4.81
C VAL A 14 -4.24 -12.05 -6.12
N GLY A 15 -2.94 -11.75 -6.08
CA GLY A 15 -2.12 -11.56 -7.28
C GLY A 15 -2.11 -12.81 -8.17
N VAL A 16 -1.95 -14.00 -7.57
CA VAL A 16 -2.01 -15.28 -8.31
C VAL A 16 -3.40 -15.50 -8.91
N MET A 17 -4.48 -15.23 -8.17
CA MET A 17 -5.85 -15.36 -8.69
C MET A 17 -6.12 -14.43 -9.88
N ILE A 18 -5.65 -13.18 -9.82
CA ILE A 18 -5.74 -12.22 -10.94
C ILE A 18 -4.98 -12.74 -12.16
N THR A 19 -3.76 -13.31 -11.96
CA THR A 19 -2.98 -13.91 -13.04
C THR A 19 -3.71 -15.08 -13.69
N VAL A 20 -4.27 -15.99 -12.89
CA VAL A 20 -5.05 -17.13 -13.39
C VAL A 20 -6.29 -16.65 -14.17
N ALA A 21 -7.02 -15.67 -13.65
CA ALA A 21 -8.17 -15.08 -14.35
C ALA A 21 -7.76 -14.46 -15.70
N GLY A 22 -6.60 -13.78 -15.75
CA GLY A 22 -6.04 -13.24 -16.97
C GLY A 22 -5.72 -14.33 -18.00
N VAL A 23 -5.11 -15.43 -17.57
CA VAL A 23 -4.83 -16.58 -18.45
C VAL A 23 -6.13 -17.18 -18.99
N LEU A 24 -7.14 -17.34 -18.14
CA LEU A 24 -8.46 -17.83 -18.57
C LEU A 24 -9.11 -16.92 -19.61
N LEU A 25 -9.02 -15.60 -19.44
CA LEU A 25 -9.51 -14.63 -20.42
C LEU A 25 -8.79 -14.72 -21.76
N ILE A 26 -7.47 -14.97 -21.77
CA ILE A 26 -6.70 -15.19 -23.01
C ILE A 26 -7.14 -16.46 -23.73
N LEU A 27 -7.43 -17.53 -22.99
CA LEU A 27 -7.82 -18.83 -23.54
C LEU A 27 -9.29 -18.87 -23.94
N LEU A 28 -10.14 -18.07 -23.32
CA LEU A 28 -11.60 -18.10 -23.51
C LEU A 28 -12.04 -17.99 -24.98
N PRO A 29 -11.48 -17.09 -25.83
CA PRO A 29 -11.86 -17.02 -27.24
C PRO A 29 -11.61 -18.32 -28.02
N PHE A 30 -10.52 -19.03 -27.68
CA PHE A 30 -10.22 -20.32 -28.33
C PHE A 30 -11.13 -21.43 -27.85
N LEU A 31 -11.41 -21.50 -26.55
CA LEU A 31 -12.26 -22.54 -25.94
C LEU A 31 -13.74 -22.37 -26.31
N ALA A 32 -14.20 -21.13 -26.42
CA ALA A 32 -15.59 -20.81 -26.75
C ALA A 32 -15.81 -20.58 -28.26
N HIS A 33 -14.79 -20.81 -29.10
CA HIS A 33 -14.85 -20.58 -30.58
C HIS A 33 -15.37 -19.17 -30.92
N LEU A 34 -15.00 -18.15 -30.13
CA LEU A 34 -15.42 -16.78 -30.37
C LEU A 34 -14.74 -16.22 -31.62
N ASP A 35 -15.48 -15.43 -32.38
CA ASP A 35 -14.90 -14.69 -33.50
C ASP A 35 -13.86 -13.68 -32.97
N MET A 36 -12.62 -13.84 -33.41
CA MET A 36 -11.49 -13.00 -32.99
C MET A 36 -11.74 -11.53 -33.32
N MET A 37 -12.33 -11.25 -34.51
CA MET A 37 -12.59 -9.87 -34.95
C MET A 37 -13.81 -9.24 -34.23
N ARG A 38 -14.74 -10.05 -33.71
CA ARG A 38 -15.92 -9.59 -32.97
C ARG A 38 -15.72 -9.56 -31.44
N GLY A 39 -14.50 -9.42 -30.97
CA GLY A 39 -14.21 -9.23 -29.55
C GLY A 39 -13.19 -10.20 -28.96
N GLY A 40 -12.79 -11.27 -29.67
CA GLY A 40 -11.78 -12.23 -29.21
C GLY A 40 -10.46 -11.56 -28.87
N TYR A 41 -9.97 -10.66 -29.73
CA TYR A 41 -8.74 -9.90 -29.49
C TYR A 41 -8.86 -8.95 -28.27
N ALA A 42 -10.01 -8.33 -28.06
CA ALA A 42 -10.23 -7.47 -26.90
C ALA A 42 -10.13 -8.26 -25.60
N LEU A 43 -10.70 -9.47 -25.53
CA LEU A 43 -10.58 -10.36 -24.37
C LEU A 43 -9.13 -10.78 -24.11
N GLN A 44 -8.39 -11.11 -25.17
CA GLN A 44 -6.97 -11.46 -25.05
C GLN A 44 -6.13 -10.28 -24.53
N PHE A 45 -6.37 -9.07 -25.05
CA PHE A 45 -5.67 -7.87 -24.58
C PHE A 45 -5.98 -7.56 -23.11
N VAL A 46 -7.24 -7.64 -22.70
CA VAL A 46 -7.65 -7.50 -21.30
C VAL A 46 -7.01 -8.61 -20.45
N GLY A 47 -7.03 -9.86 -20.93
CA GLY A 47 -6.41 -10.98 -20.24
C GLY A 47 -4.92 -10.78 -20.05
N LEU A 48 -4.19 -10.30 -21.05
CA LEU A 48 -2.76 -9.97 -20.95
C LEU A 48 -2.51 -8.91 -19.89
N PHE A 49 -3.34 -7.86 -19.85
CA PHE A 49 -3.26 -6.83 -18.83
C PHE A 49 -3.45 -7.41 -17.42
N PHE A 50 -4.44 -8.30 -17.22
CA PHE A 50 -4.66 -8.99 -15.94
C PHE A 50 -3.47 -9.86 -15.55
N VAL A 51 -2.86 -10.59 -16.49
CA VAL A 51 -1.65 -11.39 -16.23
C VAL A 51 -0.52 -10.49 -15.74
N LEU A 52 -0.24 -9.39 -16.42
CA LEU A 52 0.82 -8.45 -16.03
C LEU A 52 0.56 -7.85 -14.63
N VAL A 53 -0.63 -7.36 -14.37
CA VAL A 53 -1.03 -6.79 -13.07
C VAL A 53 -0.94 -7.86 -11.98
N GLY A 54 -1.41 -9.06 -12.24
CA GLY A 54 -1.39 -10.18 -11.30
C GLY A 54 0.04 -10.60 -10.94
N LEU A 55 0.92 -10.74 -11.92
CA LEU A 55 2.33 -11.08 -11.70
C LEU A 55 3.07 -10.01 -10.90
N VAL A 56 2.88 -8.73 -11.24
CA VAL A 56 3.47 -7.61 -10.48
C VAL A 56 2.97 -7.63 -9.04
N THR A 57 1.67 -7.79 -8.84
CA THR A 57 1.05 -7.88 -7.51
C THR A 57 1.62 -9.06 -6.71
N ALA A 58 1.65 -10.25 -7.30
CA ALA A 58 2.20 -11.44 -6.67
C ALA A 58 3.68 -11.28 -6.32
N GLY A 59 4.47 -10.68 -7.19
CA GLY A 59 5.88 -10.38 -6.95
C GLY A 59 6.11 -9.44 -5.78
N ILE A 60 5.37 -8.34 -5.72
CA ILE A 60 5.44 -7.36 -4.62
C ILE A 60 5.06 -8.02 -3.29
N PHE A 61 3.91 -8.67 -3.22
CA PHE A 61 3.43 -9.29 -1.98
C PHE A 61 4.24 -10.51 -1.58
N GLY A 62 4.78 -11.28 -2.54
CA GLY A 62 5.70 -12.39 -2.27
C GLY A 62 7.00 -11.93 -1.62
N GLN A 63 7.62 -10.85 -2.13
CA GLN A 63 8.79 -10.25 -1.51
C GLN A 63 8.49 -9.70 -0.12
N ARG A 64 7.34 -9.03 0.08
CA ARG A 64 6.92 -8.54 1.39
C ARG A 64 6.68 -9.67 2.39
N ALA A 65 6.05 -10.76 1.96
CA ALA A 65 5.83 -11.94 2.78
C ALA A 65 7.14 -12.60 3.24
N ALA A 66 8.12 -12.74 2.34
CA ALA A 66 9.43 -13.27 2.65
C ALA A 66 10.18 -12.39 3.68
N ARG A 67 10.10 -11.07 3.52
CA ARG A 67 10.74 -10.11 4.44
C ARG A 67 10.07 -10.08 5.81
N LEU A 68 8.74 -10.16 5.85
CA LEU A 68 8.01 -10.24 7.10
C LEU A 68 8.43 -11.49 7.88
N ASN A 69 8.59 -12.62 7.22
CA ASN A 69 9.10 -13.83 7.85
C ASN A 69 10.52 -13.65 8.39
N SER A 70 11.42 -12.97 7.66
CA SER A 70 12.78 -12.67 8.11
C SER A 70 12.80 -11.75 9.34
N ILE A 71 11.90 -10.77 9.44
CA ILE A 71 11.78 -9.93 10.62
C ILE A 71 11.32 -10.73 11.84
N PHE A 72 10.37 -11.65 11.65
CA PHE A 72 9.87 -12.50 12.75
C PHE A 72 10.77 -13.70 13.08
N SER A 73 11.73 -14.07 12.23
CA SER A 73 12.73 -15.11 12.58
C SER A 73 13.69 -14.67 13.70
N GLY A 74 13.74 -13.36 13.96
CA GLY A 74 14.53 -12.81 15.07
C GLY A 74 16.02 -12.63 14.78
N GLU A 75 16.53 -13.03 13.60
CA GLU A 75 17.96 -12.98 13.29
C GLU A 75 18.58 -11.56 13.34
N LYS A 76 17.75 -10.53 13.14
CA LYS A 76 18.18 -9.12 13.13
C LYS A 76 17.27 -8.23 13.99
N LEU A 77 16.66 -8.82 15.03
CA LEU A 77 15.75 -8.13 15.92
C LEU A 77 16.52 -7.14 16.80
N LEU A 78 16.11 -5.88 16.77
CA LEU A 78 16.67 -4.80 17.60
C LEU A 78 15.80 -4.49 18.81
N ALA A 79 14.46 -4.44 18.60
CA ALA A 79 13.50 -4.24 19.68
C ALA A 79 12.16 -4.89 19.35
N HIS A 80 11.45 -5.33 20.39
CA HIS A 80 10.09 -5.85 20.31
C HIS A 80 9.27 -5.24 21.44
N TRP A 81 8.31 -4.41 21.09
CA TRP A 81 7.43 -3.73 22.03
C TRP A 81 5.99 -4.18 21.85
N VAL A 82 5.29 -4.32 22.98
CA VAL A 82 3.87 -4.67 23.01
C VAL A 82 3.14 -3.50 23.65
N TYR A 83 2.11 -3.02 22.97
CA TYR A 83 1.32 -1.86 23.41
C TYR A 83 0.02 -2.28 24.05
N ASP A 84 -0.47 -1.44 24.93
CA ASP A 84 -1.84 -1.53 25.42
C ASP A 84 -2.84 -1.33 24.28
N PRO A 85 -3.89 -2.15 24.17
CA PRO A 85 -4.94 -2.00 23.17
C PRO A 85 -5.52 -0.58 23.07
N ALA A 86 -5.64 0.13 24.19
CA ALA A 86 -6.11 1.50 24.21
C ALA A 86 -5.14 2.50 23.53
N GLN A 87 -3.83 2.24 23.59
CA GLN A 87 -2.82 3.05 22.88
C GLN A 87 -2.90 2.81 21.38
N VAL A 88 -3.02 1.54 20.97
CA VAL A 88 -3.16 1.15 19.57
C VAL A 88 -4.39 1.80 18.94
N GLU A 89 -5.52 1.76 19.64
CA GLU A 89 -6.75 2.36 19.14
C GLU A 89 -6.63 3.88 18.97
N ARG A 90 -6.06 4.58 19.95
CA ARG A 90 -5.81 6.03 19.86
C ARG A 90 -4.92 6.39 18.68
N GLN A 91 -3.83 5.65 18.45
CA GLN A 91 -2.94 5.85 17.32
C GLN A 91 -3.65 5.57 15.98
N ALA A 92 -4.35 4.44 15.88
CA ALA A 92 -5.11 4.09 14.68
C ALA A 92 -6.19 5.12 14.33
N GLN A 93 -6.81 5.75 15.34
CA GLN A 93 -7.78 6.84 15.12
C GLN A 93 -7.09 8.09 14.57
N ARG A 94 -5.93 8.49 15.12
CA ARG A 94 -5.14 9.64 14.62
C ARG A 94 -4.75 9.45 13.15
N ASP A 95 -4.19 8.28 12.82
CA ASP A 95 -3.76 7.94 11.46
C ASP A 95 -4.93 7.94 10.48
N ARG A 96 -6.08 7.42 10.91
CA ARG A 96 -7.31 7.43 10.11
C ARG A 96 -7.78 8.85 9.78
N HIS A 97 -7.70 9.78 10.72
CA HIS A 97 -8.12 11.17 10.49
C HIS A 97 -7.22 11.87 9.46
N GLY A 98 -5.90 11.72 9.54
CA GLY A 98 -4.95 12.25 8.59
C GLY A 98 -5.17 11.70 7.17
N THR A 99 -5.26 10.37 7.04
CA THR A 99 -5.47 9.68 5.76
C THR A 99 -6.82 10.04 5.12
N LYS A 100 -7.90 10.17 5.90
CA LYS A 100 -9.21 10.59 5.39
C LYS A 100 -9.18 11.97 4.75
N LYS A 101 -8.48 12.93 5.36
CA LYS A 101 -8.38 14.30 4.84
C LYS A 101 -7.64 14.33 3.50
N ALA A 102 -6.50 13.64 3.41
CA ALA A 102 -5.72 13.53 2.19
C ALA A 102 -6.49 12.82 1.07
N ASN A 103 -7.10 11.66 1.36
CA ASN A 103 -7.87 10.90 0.39
C ASN A 103 -9.10 11.67 -0.11
N ARG A 104 -9.76 12.45 0.76
CA ARG A 104 -10.90 13.29 0.34
C ARG A 104 -10.46 14.37 -0.64
N ALA A 105 -9.34 15.03 -0.39
CA ALA A 105 -8.81 16.05 -1.30
C ALA A 105 -8.45 15.44 -2.66
N LEU A 106 -7.72 14.31 -2.67
CA LEU A 106 -7.37 13.60 -3.89
C LEU A 106 -8.62 13.12 -4.66
N PHE A 107 -9.60 12.55 -3.95
CA PHE A 107 -10.87 12.14 -4.56
C PHE A 107 -11.59 13.29 -5.24
N LEU A 108 -11.67 14.47 -4.61
CA LEU A 108 -12.32 15.65 -5.18
C LEU A 108 -11.62 16.12 -6.47
N VAL A 109 -10.28 16.07 -6.52
CA VAL A 109 -9.52 16.39 -7.74
C VAL A 109 -9.83 15.40 -8.86
N ILE A 110 -9.80 14.09 -8.57
CA ILE A 110 -10.09 13.04 -9.55
C ILE A 110 -11.56 13.15 -10.02
N ALA A 111 -12.50 13.33 -9.10
CA ALA A 111 -13.92 13.46 -9.42
C ALA A 111 -14.21 14.70 -10.28
N GLY A 112 -13.58 15.83 -9.97
CA GLY A 112 -13.68 17.05 -10.78
C GLY A 112 -13.15 16.84 -12.20
N PHE A 113 -11.97 16.23 -12.34
CA PHE A 113 -11.41 15.92 -13.64
C PHE A 113 -12.30 14.94 -14.44
N MET A 114 -12.77 13.86 -13.81
CA MET A 114 -13.66 12.89 -14.45
C MET A 114 -14.98 13.54 -14.89
N LEU A 115 -15.56 14.41 -14.05
CA LEU A 115 -16.79 15.14 -14.40
C LEU A 115 -16.58 16.05 -15.62
N ALA A 116 -15.46 16.75 -15.67
CA ALA A 116 -15.09 17.56 -16.82
C ALA A 116 -14.95 16.71 -18.09
N CYS A 117 -14.32 15.54 -18.01
CA CYS A 117 -14.24 14.58 -19.11
C CYS A 117 -15.62 14.09 -19.55
N ILE A 118 -16.50 13.72 -18.60
CA ILE A 118 -17.85 13.27 -18.91
C ILE A 118 -18.61 14.36 -19.68
N ILE A 119 -18.58 15.59 -19.19
CA ILE A 119 -19.27 16.72 -19.83
C ILE A 119 -18.73 16.95 -21.25
N LEU A 120 -17.40 17.01 -21.41
CA LEU A 120 -16.74 17.25 -22.70
C LEU A 120 -17.10 16.18 -23.72
N PHE A 121 -16.92 14.91 -23.37
CA PHE A 121 -17.13 13.79 -24.27
C PHE A 121 -18.63 13.52 -24.53
N ALA A 122 -19.50 13.70 -23.55
CA ALA A 122 -20.93 13.59 -23.75
C ALA A 122 -21.43 14.69 -24.70
N THR A 123 -21.02 15.95 -24.51
CA THR A 123 -21.37 17.05 -25.40
C THR A 123 -20.91 16.75 -26.83
N TYR A 124 -19.66 16.33 -27.00
CA TYR A 124 -19.14 15.95 -28.32
C TYR A 124 -19.92 14.79 -28.94
N GLY A 125 -20.18 13.74 -28.17
CA GLY A 125 -20.89 12.55 -28.65
C GLY A 125 -22.32 12.86 -29.10
N TYR A 126 -23.06 13.68 -28.36
CA TYR A 126 -24.41 14.11 -28.75
C TYR A 126 -24.38 15.01 -29.98
N THR A 127 -23.41 15.91 -30.12
CA THR A 127 -23.31 16.81 -31.28
C THR A 127 -22.78 16.11 -32.53
N SER A 128 -22.01 15.05 -32.41
CA SER A 128 -21.46 14.26 -33.54
C SER A 128 -22.36 13.11 -34.00
N GLY A 129 -23.58 13.01 -33.47
CA GLY A 129 -24.53 11.98 -33.85
C GLY A 129 -24.31 10.59 -33.25
N GLN A 130 -23.42 10.49 -32.21
CA GLN A 130 -23.16 9.25 -31.48
C GLN A 130 -23.98 9.13 -30.19
N GLY A 131 -25.14 9.78 -30.13
CA GLY A 131 -25.98 9.86 -28.93
C GLY A 131 -26.36 8.50 -28.32
N ASP A 132 -26.58 7.49 -29.15
CA ASP A 132 -26.99 6.14 -28.69
C ASP A 132 -25.96 5.44 -27.83
N SER A 133 -24.67 5.73 -28.01
CA SER A 133 -23.58 5.15 -27.23
C SER A 133 -23.28 5.92 -25.94
N MET A 134 -23.73 7.16 -25.78
CA MET A 134 -23.41 8.04 -24.67
C MET A 134 -23.91 7.54 -23.31
N PRO A 135 -25.10 6.92 -23.16
CA PRO A 135 -25.52 6.36 -21.87
C PRO A 135 -24.57 5.30 -21.34
N TRP A 136 -24.04 4.45 -22.21
CA TRP A 136 -23.05 3.42 -21.84
C TRP A 136 -21.71 4.01 -21.42
N PHE A 137 -21.24 5.04 -22.15
CA PHE A 137 -20.04 5.77 -21.80
C PHE A 137 -20.18 6.45 -20.43
N ILE A 138 -21.26 7.21 -20.22
CA ILE A 138 -21.54 7.89 -18.95
C ILE A 138 -21.66 6.87 -17.81
N GLY A 139 -22.41 5.79 -18.03
CA GLY A 139 -22.56 4.70 -17.05
C GLY A 139 -21.22 4.06 -16.66
N GLY A 140 -20.37 3.80 -17.64
CA GLY A 140 -19.01 3.29 -17.41
C GLY A 140 -18.16 4.25 -16.58
N MET A 141 -18.14 5.54 -16.92
CA MET A 141 -17.40 6.56 -16.20
C MET A 141 -17.91 6.76 -14.75
N VAL A 142 -19.22 6.73 -14.55
CA VAL A 142 -19.83 6.75 -13.21
C VAL A 142 -19.42 5.51 -12.41
N GLY A 143 -19.43 4.33 -13.06
CA GLY A 143 -18.96 3.09 -12.45
C GLY A 143 -17.51 3.17 -11.96
N VAL A 144 -16.61 3.71 -12.79
CA VAL A 144 -15.21 3.95 -12.41
C VAL A 144 -15.12 4.95 -11.24
N LEU A 145 -15.89 6.04 -11.26
CA LEU A 145 -15.92 7.03 -10.19
C LEU A 145 -16.38 6.40 -8.85
N LEU A 146 -17.38 5.52 -8.89
CA LEU A 146 -17.84 4.79 -7.71
C LEU A 146 -16.76 3.84 -7.16
N LEU A 147 -16.01 3.17 -8.03
CA LEU A 147 -14.87 2.33 -7.62
C LEU A 147 -13.76 3.16 -6.96
N VAL A 148 -13.43 4.32 -7.55
CA VAL A 148 -12.45 5.25 -6.95
C VAL A 148 -12.94 5.76 -5.60
N ALA A 149 -14.23 6.11 -5.47
CA ALA A 149 -14.83 6.50 -4.21
C ALA A 149 -14.75 5.38 -3.15
N ALA A 150 -15.13 4.15 -3.55
CA ALA A 150 -15.05 2.98 -2.66
C ALA A 150 -13.60 2.74 -2.17
N ALA A 151 -12.61 2.88 -3.04
CA ALA A 151 -11.22 2.77 -2.68
C ALA A 151 -10.78 3.92 -1.74
N ALA A 152 -11.08 5.17 -2.09
CA ALA A 152 -10.66 6.36 -1.33
C ALA A 152 -11.22 6.38 0.11
N PHE A 153 -12.47 5.94 0.30
CA PHE A 153 -13.14 5.96 1.60
C PHE A 153 -13.11 4.60 2.32
N GLY A 154 -13.06 3.49 1.57
CA GLY A 154 -13.02 2.14 2.13
C GLY A 154 -11.64 1.75 2.67
N MET A 155 -10.56 2.11 1.95
CA MET A 155 -9.20 1.75 2.36
C MET A 155 -8.81 2.26 3.76
N PRO A 156 -9.06 3.53 4.14
CA PRO A 156 -8.76 4.00 5.50
C PRO A 156 -9.53 3.25 6.58
N TYR A 157 -10.74 2.79 6.27
CA TYR A 157 -11.52 1.97 7.19
C TYR A 157 -10.94 0.56 7.36
N VAL A 158 -10.53 -0.06 6.26
CA VAL A 158 -9.87 -1.38 6.29
C VAL A 158 -8.54 -1.32 7.04
N GLN A 159 -7.73 -0.28 6.80
CA GLN A 159 -6.46 -0.05 7.51
C GLN A 159 -6.69 0.14 9.02
N TYR A 160 -7.66 0.97 9.40
CA TYR A 160 -8.06 1.14 10.80
C TYR A 160 -8.47 -0.19 11.45
N ARG A 161 -9.35 -0.97 10.78
CA ARG A 161 -9.76 -2.29 11.30
C ARG A 161 -8.59 -3.27 11.44
N ARG A 162 -7.63 -3.22 10.52
CA ARG A 162 -6.41 -4.04 10.62
C ARG A 162 -5.55 -3.62 11.80
N ALA A 163 -5.35 -2.31 12.00
CA ALA A 163 -4.58 -1.78 13.11
C ALA A 163 -5.18 -2.15 14.46
N VAL A 164 -6.48 -1.93 14.65
CA VAL A 164 -7.18 -2.28 15.91
C VAL A 164 -7.24 -3.80 16.17
N ARG A 165 -7.28 -4.62 15.12
CA ARG A 165 -7.24 -6.09 15.24
C ARG A 165 -5.83 -6.66 15.34
N SER A 166 -4.81 -5.84 15.13
CA SER A 166 -3.42 -6.27 15.32
C SER A 166 -3.14 -6.50 16.80
N THR A 167 -2.10 -7.27 17.07
CA THR A 167 -1.68 -7.59 18.45
C THR A 167 -1.06 -6.40 19.19
N GLY A 168 -1.11 -5.19 18.60
CA GLY A 168 -0.53 -4.01 19.24
C GLY A 168 0.97 -4.15 19.49
N GLU A 169 1.73 -4.53 18.49
CA GLU A 169 3.17 -4.74 18.61
C GLU A 169 3.94 -3.86 17.64
N ALA A 170 5.12 -3.42 18.06
CA ALA A 170 6.18 -2.97 17.17
C ALA A 170 7.34 -3.95 17.22
N VAL A 171 7.74 -4.43 16.06
CA VAL A 171 8.92 -5.28 15.88
C VAL A 171 9.90 -4.52 15.00
N ILE A 172 11.01 -4.09 15.59
CA ILE A 172 12.06 -3.30 14.93
C ILE A 172 13.21 -4.23 14.62
N ALA A 173 13.55 -4.37 13.35
CA ALA A 173 14.69 -5.15 12.89
C ALA A 173 15.61 -4.29 12.02
N ALA A 174 16.84 -4.73 11.80
CA ALA A 174 17.81 -3.98 10.99
C ALA A 174 17.36 -3.76 9.53
N ASN A 175 16.44 -4.55 9.00
CA ASN A 175 15.98 -4.52 7.62
C ASN A 175 14.53 -4.06 7.44
N GLY A 176 13.82 -3.76 8.53
CA GLY A 176 12.42 -3.34 8.48
C GLY A 176 11.78 -3.15 9.84
N LEU A 177 10.61 -2.55 9.81
CA LEU A 177 9.75 -2.28 10.95
C LEU A 177 8.37 -2.85 10.69
N TYR A 178 7.85 -3.59 11.65
CA TYR A 178 6.45 -4.00 11.66
C TYR A 178 5.75 -3.33 12.83
N ILE A 179 4.72 -2.55 12.55
CA ILE A 179 3.93 -1.84 13.58
C ILE A 179 2.44 -1.90 13.23
N ASN A 180 1.62 -2.26 14.19
CA ASN A 180 0.15 -2.24 14.08
C ASN A 180 -0.41 -2.90 12.80
N GLY A 181 0.19 -4.01 12.35
CA GLY A 181 -0.24 -4.70 11.14
C GLY A 181 0.34 -4.17 9.83
N ALA A 182 1.15 -3.10 9.87
CA ALA A 182 1.84 -2.53 8.73
C ALA A 182 3.33 -2.92 8.70
N LEU A 183 3.81 -3.34 7.54
CA LEU A 183 5.21 -3.65 7.29
C LEU A 183 5.86 -2.48 6.53
N HIS A 184 6.90 -1.91 7.14
CA HIS A 184 7.78 -0.89 6.54
C HIS A 184 9.16 -1.48 6.33
N VAL A 185 9.65 -1.45 5.09
CA VAL A 185 10.92 -2.06 4.71
C VAL A 185 11.76 -1.02 3.99
N TRP A 186 13.02 -0.86 4.39
CA TRP A 186 13.96 0.08 3.77
C TRP A 186 15.10 -0.60 2.99
N ASN A 187 15.27 -1.88 3.15
CA ASN A 187 16.25 -2.63 2.36
C ASN A 187 15.58 -3.28 1.14
N ALA A 188 14.92 -2.45 0.31
CA ALA A 188 14.23 -2.83 -0.93
C ALA A 188 14.80 -2.02 -2.11
N PRO A 189 14.70 -2.51 -3.36
CA PRO A 189 15.29 -1.84 -4.53
C PRO A 189 14.87 -0.37 -4.72
N LEU A 190 13.71 0.01 -4.18
CA LEU A 190 13.14 1.36 -4.32
C LEU A 190 12.89 2.05 -2.97
N ALA A 191 13.34 1.46 -1.85
CA ALA A 191 13.11 1.98 -0.52
C ALA A 191 14.43 2.14 0.24
N ALA A 192 14.61 3.28 0.88
CA ALA A 192 15.77 3.58 1.71
C ALA A 192 15.34 4.16 3.06
N LEU A 193 16.16 3.96 4.07
CA LEU A 193 16.04 4.60 5.36
C LEU A 193 16.87 5.88 5.34
N ASP A 194 16.26 7.03 5.61
CA ASP A 194 16.95 8.33 5.67
C ASP A 194 17.59 8.56 7.03
N GLY A 195 16.97 8.06 8.07
CA GLY A 195 17.46 8.17 9.43
C GLY A 195 16.44 7.68 10.45
N VAL A 196 16.93 7.50 11.67
CA VAL A 196 16.12 7.20 12.84
C VAL A 196 16.48 8.21 13.91
N SER A 197 15.49 8.84 14.52
CA SER A 197 15.69 9.78 15.61
C SER A 197 14.74 9.49 16.76
N LEU A 198 15.26 9.58 17.97
CA LEU A 198 14.44 9.55 19.17
C LEU A 198 13.97 10.98 19.47
N VAL A 199 12.67 11.18 19.49
CA VAL A 199 12.03 12.45 19.84
C VAL A 199 11.38 12.28 21.21
N GLU A 200 11.87 13.05 22.18
CA GLU A 200 11.32 13.11 23.52
C GLU A 200 10.48 14.40 23.62
N ASP A 201 9.16 14.28 23.48
CA ASP A 201 8.24 15.39 23.55
C ASP A 201 7.37 15.27 24.82
N GLY A 202 7.85 15.89 25.90
CA GLY A 202 7.19 15.84 27.21
C GLY A 202 7.13 14.45 27.83
N ALA A 203 5.93 13.89 27.97
CA ALA A 203 5.70 12.60 28.62
C ALA A 203 5.77 11.38 27.68
N GLU A 204 5.85 11.58 26.37
CA GLU A 204 5.84 10.50 25.38
C GLU A 204 7.12 10.55 24.53
N ALA A 205 7.96 9.51 24.67
CA ALA A 205 9.08 9.30 23.76
C ALA A 205 8.63 8.55 22.50
N ARG A 206 9.17 8.93 21.33
CA ARG A 206 8.85 8.31 20.04
C ARG A 206 10.11 8.10 19.20
N LEU A 207 10.26 6.92 18.59
CA LEU A 207 11.24 6.70 17.53
C LEU A 207 10.61 7.09 16.18
N VAL A 208 11.25 8.02 15.50
CA VAL A 208 10.82 8.52 14.18
C VAL A 208 11.74 7.93 13.12
N PHE A 209 11.18 7.11 12.23
CA PHE A 209 11.87 6.53 11.09
C PHE A 209 11.56 7.35 9.83
N GLY A 210 12.55 8.01 9.27
CA GLY A 210 12.47 8.68 7.96
C GLY A 210 12.66 7.67 6.85
N LEU A 211 11.66 7.47 6.03
CA LEU A 211 11.68 6.51 4.92
C LEU A 211 11.54 7.25 3.60
N ARG A 212 12.28 6.78 2.60
CA ARG A 212 12.26 7.33 1.26
C ARG A 212 11.95 6.23 0.24
N TYR A 213 10.98 6.50 -0.62
CA TYR A 213 10.65 5.64 -1.75
C TYR A 213 10.95 6.34 -3.07
N ARG A 214 11.61 5.63 -3.97
CA ARG A 214 11.79 6.06 -5.34
C ARG A 214 10.55 5.65 -6.14
N THR A 215 9.74 6.63 -6.56
CA THR A 215 8.56 6.41 -7.40
C THR A 215 8.94 6.67 -8.86
N GLY A 216 8.92 5.62 -9.70
CA GLY A 216 8.98 5.71 -11.17
C GLY A 216 10.11 6.58 -11.73
N ILE A 217 9.78 7.64 -12.45
CA ILE A 217 10.67 8.50 -13.25
C ILE A 217 11.47 9.48 -12.37
N GLY A 218 12.17 8.98 -11.34
CA GLY A 218 13.10 9.81 -10.55
C GLY A 218 12.47 10.63 -9.43
N ALA A 219 11.16 10.60 -9.25
CA ALA A 219 10.51 11.22 -8.10
C ALA A 219 10.81 10.41 -6.83
N THR A 220 11.08 11.12 -5.74
CA THR A 220 11.35 10.51 -4.43
C THR A 220 10.30 11.00 -3.46
N GLU A 221 9.53 10.09 -2.88
CA GLU A 221 8.60 10.38 -1.79
C GLU A 221 9.26 10.05 -0.45
N ALA A 222 9.27 11.01 0.46
CA ALA A 222 9.69 10.81 1.83
C ALA A 222 8.46 10.78 2.75
N TYR A 223 8.42 9.82 3.68
CA TYR A 223 7.42 9.78 4.74
C TYR A 223 8.05 9.32 6.04
N THR A 224 7.41 9.66 7.15
CA THR A 224 7.86 9.28 8.48
C THR A 224 6.93 8.26 9.10
N VAL A 225 7.54 7.32 9.85
CA VAL A 225 6.81 6.36 10.68
C VAL A 225 7.19 6.60 12.13
N GLU A 226 6.21 6.94 12.94
CA GLU A 226 6.40 7.16 14.37
C GLU A 226 6.08 5.89 15.15
N VAL A 227 7.00 5.47 15.98
CA VAL A 227 6.88 4.31 16.86
C VAL A 227 6.91 4.80 18.29
N PRO A 228 5.79 4.77 19.03
CA PRO A 228 5.77 5.15 20.44
C PRO A 228 6.73 4.26 21.25
N VAL A 229 7.49 4.84 22.13
CA VAL A 229 8.37 4.11 23.04
C VAL A 229 7.57 3.80 24.32
N PRO A 230 7.42 2.52 24.71
CA PRO A 230 6.77 2.20 25.97
C PRO A 230 7.54 2.74 27.16
N PRO A 231 6.88 3.14 28.25
CA PRO A 231 7.55 3.61 29.47
C PRO A 231 8.57 2.58 29.98
N GLY A 232 9.77 3.05 30.31
CA GLY A 232 10.89 2.21 30.76
C GLY A 232 11.67 1.51 29.65
N GLN A 233 11.38 1.79 28.36
CA GLN A 233 12.08 1.25 27.20
C GLN A 233 12.94 2.31 26.48
N GLU A 234 13.18 3.47 27.11
CA GLU A 234 13.91 4.59 26.53
C GLU A 234 15.36 4.22 26.18
N GLU A 235 16.01 3.42 27.04
CA GLU A 235 17.37 2.92 26.75
C GLU A 235 17.41 1.95 25.56
N ALA A 236 16.37 1.12 25.39
CA ALA A 236 16.25 0.25 24.23
C ALA A 236 16.04 1.08 22.97
N ALA A 237 15.25 2.15 23.04
CA ALA A 237 15.04 3.08 21.94
C ALA A 237 16.34 3.80 21.53
N ARG A 238 17.14 4.28 22.49
CA ARG A 238 18.46 4.90 22.24
C ARG A 238 19.44 3.92 21.57
N ARG A 239 19.44 2.65 21.99
CA ARG A 239 20.26 1.62 21.33
C ARG A 239 19.84 1.38 19.89
N VAL A 240 18.53 1.41 19.61
CA VAL A 240 18.01 1.30 18.23
C VAL A 240 18.46 2.51 17.40
N GLU A 241 18.32 3.72 17.90
CA GLU A 241 18.78 4.94 17.22
C GLU A 241 20.28 4.88 16.92
N GLU A 242 21.08 4.53 17.91
CA GLU A 242 22.53 4.42 17.75
C GLU A 242 22.92 3.37 16.72
N HIS A 243 22.27 2.20 16.73
CA HIS A 243 22.49 1.14 15.74
C HIS A 243 22.28 1.66 14.31
N PHE A 244 21.20 2.40 14.07
CA PHE A 244 20.91 2.94 12.73
C PHE A 244 21.82 4.12 12.39
N ARG A 245 22.20 4.94 13.35
CA ARG A 245 23.16 6.02 13.16
C ARG A 245 24.52 5.48 12.70
N GLN A 246 25.01 4.43 13.34
CA GLN A 246 26.26 3.77 12.95
C GLN A 246 26.15 3.07 11.59
N SER A 247 25.03 2.41 11.31
CA SER A 247 24.79 1.72 10.04
C SER A 247 24.63 2.70 8.86
N ASN A 248 24.00 3.84 9.07
CA ASN A 248 23.83 4.88 8.04
C ASN A 248 25.15 5.56 7.66
N LEU A 249 26.11 5.65 8.58
CA LEU A 249 27.46 6.14 8.28
C LEU A 249 28.21 5.22 7.30
N LEU A 250 27.80 3.95 7.19
CA LEU A 250 28.42 2.95 6.33
C LEU A 250 27.71 2.75 4.98
N LEU A 251 26.43 3.17 4.86
CA LEU A 251 25.60 2.85 3.69
C LEU A 251 25.26 4.05 2.79
N TRP A 252 25.61 5.27 3.17
CA TRP A 252 25.29 6.47 2.41
C TRP A 252 26.50 7.39 2.31
N PRO A 253 26.93 7.80 1.08
CA PRO A 253 27.94 8.86 0.98
C PRO A 253 27.32 10.16 1.48
N PRO A 254 28.02 10.94 2.31
CA PRO A 254 27.60 12.27 2.69
C PRO A 254 27.44 13.12 1.41
N ARG A 255 26.35 13.88 1.34
CA ARG A 255 26.16 14.87 0.28
C ARG A 255 27.12 16.02 0.48
#